data_92eceaf91c193ffc77bc5ef5ef10ef47
#
_entry.id   92eceaf91c193ffc77bc5ef5ef10ef47
#
_cell.length_a   1.000
_cell.length_b   1.000
_cell.length_c   1.000
_cell.angle_alpha   90.00
_cell.angle_beta   90.00
_cell.angle_gamma   90.00
#
_symmetry.space_group_name_H-M   'P 1'
#
loop_
_entity.id
_entity.type
_entity.pdbx_description
1 polymer ?
#
loop_
_entity_poly.entity_id
_entity_poly.type
_entity_poly.pdbx_seq_one_letter_code
_entity_poly.pdbx_strand_id
1 'polypeptide(L)'
;MLKYSKFVFDKDFSRIVYCCPSEISHNNHYCSELKNIFPNLEIIYGLPNVDALQLRTDKNHKLIIVDDQFDSCTQSKEIYDIFTIHSHHENISIILIGHNFFTRSKYGTTLSRNTTAKIIFYDKADQLFLSLLSRRLFPSHPKILSEAFSFLIENFPENYAKYLVVDTSPSSYLPQSFMIRSNIFPEKDGVVRPIFFPPN
;
A
#
# COMPACT_ATOMS: atom_id res chain seq x y z
N MET A 1 1.50 5.10 9.55
CA MET A 1 0.43 4.16 9.19
C MET A 1 0.11 3.21 10.34
N LEU A 2 1.02 2.40 10.82
CA LEU A 2 0.78 1.47 11.94
C LEU A 2 0.21 2.11 13.20
N LYS A 3 0.71 3.28 13.61
CA LYS A 3 0.20 4.03 14.77
C LYS A 3 -1.31 4.31 14.72
N TYR A 4 -1.89 4.32 13.52
CA TYR A 4 -3.32 4.58 13.28
C TYR A 4 -4.02 3.38 12.65
N SER A 5 -3.51 2.18 12.87
CA SER A 5 -4.05 0.95 12.27
C SER A 5 -5.54 0.75 12.52
N LYS A 6 -6.03 1.09 13.71
CA LYS A 6 -7.46 1.03 14.08
C LYS A 6 -8.37 1.89 13.21
N PHE A 7 -7.84 2.93 12.55
CA PHE A 7 -8.61 3.80 11.65
C PHE A 7 -8.50 3.39 10.19
N VAL A 8 -7.53 2.53 9.86
CA VAL A 8 -7.25 2.10 8.48
C VAL A 8 -7.80 0.71 8.21
N PHE A 9 -7.84 -0.13 9.23
CA PHE A 9 -8.26 -1.52 9.11
C PHE A 9 -9.47 -1.76 10.01
N ASP A 10 -10.41 -2.52 9.50
CA ASP A 10 -11.66 -2.89 10.19
C ASP A 10 -11.42 -3.89 11.32
N LYS A 11 -10.24 -4.50 11.37
CA LYS A 11 -9.91 -5.58 12.30
C LYS A 11 -8.54 -5.35 12.95
N ASP A 12 -8.42 -5.80 14.20
CA ASP A 12 -7.14 -5.88 14.87
C ASP A 12 -6.31 -7.03 14.30
N PHE A 13 -4.99 -6.84 14.25
CA PHE A 13 -4.06 -7.86 13.83
C PHE A 13 -3.52 -8.63 15.04
N SER A 14 -3.63 -9.95 15.01
CA SER A 14 -3.01 -10.82 16.01
C SER A 14 -1.48 -10.84 15.86
N ARG A 15 -0.98 -10.62 14.65
CA ARG A 15 0.44 -10.65 14.32
C ARG A 15 0.74 -9.59 13.26
N ILE A 16 1.83 -8.87 13.45
CA ILE A 16 2.35 -7.90 12.49
C ILE A 16 3.80 -8.31 12.16
N VAL A 17 4.08 -8.53 10.87
CA VAL A 17 5.41 -8.88 10.37
C VAL A 17 5.91 -7.75 9.49
N TYR A 18 7.09 -7.21 9.81
CA TYR A 18 7.76 -6.17 9.04
C TYR A 18 9.02 -6.74 8.40
N CYS A 19 9.05 -6.79 7.09
CA CYS A 19 10.14 -7.34 6.29
C CYS A 19 10.93 -6.21 5.65
N CYS A 20 12.24 -6.16 5.89
CA CYS A 20 13.15 -5.14 5.37
C CYS A 20 14.45 -5.77 4.82
N PRO A 21 15.23 -5.04 3.96
CA PRO A 21 16.31 -5.65 3.18
C PRO A 21 17.47 -6.21 4.01
N SER A 22 17.92 -5.51 5.03
CA SER A 22 19.01 -5.96 5.90
C SER A 22 19.06 -5.22 7.23
N GLU A 23 19.76 -5.81 8.19
CA GLU A 23 20.03 -5.22 9.51
C GLU A 23 20.76 -3.86 9.46
N ILE A 24 21.61 -3.68 8.46
CA ILE A 24 22.48 -2.50 8.33
C ILE A 24 21.73 -1.32 7.71
N SER A 25 20.77 -1.58 6.83
CA SER A 25 20.03 -0.54 6.09
C SER A 25 18.98 0.16 6.92
N HIS A 26 18.53 -0.43 8.02
CA HIS A 26 17.55 0.18 8.89
C HIS A 26 18.22 0.65 10.19
N ASN A 27 18.11 1.95 10.42
CA ASN A 27 18.48 2.54 11.70
C ASN A 27 17.84 1.72 12.81
N ASN A 28 18.63 1.08 13.65
CA ASN A 28 18.17 0.31 14.82
C ASN A 28 17.14 1.09 15.66
N HIS A 29 17.19 2.43 15.60
CA HIS A 29 16.27 3.33 16.24
C HIS A 29 14.83 3.19 15.69
N TYR A 30 14.64 3.19 14.38
CA TYR A 30 13.30 3.07 13.76
C TYR A 30 12.62 1.73 14.10
N CYS A 31 13.36 0.65 13.98
CA CYS A 31 12.86 -0.69 14.35
C CYS A 31 12.55 -0.80 15.85
N SER A 32 13.36 -0.15 16.70
CA SER A 32 13.12 -0.09 18.14
C SER A 32 11.88 0.73 18.49
N GLU A 33 11.67 1.87 17.82
CA GLU A 33 10.46 2.68 17.98
C GLU A 33 9.21 1.91 17.55
N LEU A 34 9.26 1.20 16.41
CA LEU A 34 8.15 0.36 15.95
C LEU A 34 7.80 -0.74 16.96
N LYS A 35 8.80 -1.41 17.53
CA LYS A 35 8.59 -2.44 18.57
C LYS A 35 8.00 -1.86 19.85
N ASN A 36 8.37 -0.64 20.24
CA ASN A 36 7.79 0.03 21.39
C ASN A 36 6.30 0.35 21.20
N ILE A 37 5.92 0.71 19.97
CA ILE A 37 4.52 1.02 19.63
C ILE A 37 3.71 -0.27 19.45
N PHE A 38 4.34 -1.32 18.91
CA PHE A 38 3.72 -2.62 18.61
C PHE A 38 4.54 -3.75 19.23
N PRO A 39 4.26 -4.13 20.47
CA PRO A 39 4.98 -5.21 21.16
C PRO A 39 4.97 -6.54 20.39
N ASN A 40 3.91 -6.78 19.61
CA ASN A 40 3.74 -8.00 18.81
C ASN A 40 4.36 -7.89 17.40
N LEU A 41 5.16 -6.85 17.12
CA LEU A 41 5.82 -6.68 15.84
C LEU A 41 7.02 -7.64 15.72
N GLU A 42 6.98 -8.47 14.71
CA GLU A 42 8.10 -9.31 14.28
C GLU A 42 8.85 -8.62 13.14
N ILE A 43 10.16 -8.48 13.25
CA ILE A 43 11.01 -7.92 12.21
C ILE A 43 11.78 -9.05 11.55
N ILE A 44 11.70 -9.12 10.22
CA ILE A 44 12.39 -10.11 9.39
C ILE A 44 13.27 -9.38 8.39
N TYR A 45 14.50 -9.86 8.26
CA TYR A 45 15.42 -9.38 7.23
C TYR A 45 15.29 -10.25 5.99
N GLY A 46 14.85 -9.64 4.89
CA GLY A 46 14.53 -10.32 3.64
C GLY A 46 13.02 -10.50 3.41
N LEU A 47 12.67 -11.37 2.47
CA LEU A 47 11.27 -11.63 2.14
C LEU A 47 10.62 -12.57 3.16
N PRO A 48 9.30 -12.42 3.40
CA PRO A 48 8.57 -13.32 4.28
C PRO A 48 8.48 -14.72 3.67
N ASN A 49 8.68 -15.73 4.50
CA ASN A 49 8.50 -17.13 4.14
C ASN A 49 7.22 -17.68 4.80
N VAL A 50 6.32 -18.25 4.00
CA VAL A 50 4.99 -18.71 4.44
C VAL A 50 5.09 -19.78 5.50
N ASP A 51 5.98 -20.76 5.29
CA ASP A 51 6.11 -21.91 6.18
C ASP A 51 6.84 -21.51 7.47
N ALA A 52 7.92 -20.72 7.37
CA ALA A 52 8.63 -20.20 8.55
C ALA A 52 7.74 -19.33 9.43
N LEU A 53 6.83 -18.56 8.84
CA LEU A 53 5.88 -17.72 9.54
C LEU A 53 4.64 -18.47 10.03
N GLN A 54 4.51 -19.76 9.72
CA GLN A 54 3.34 -20.58 10.08
C GLN A 54 2.00 -19.89 9.69
N LEU A 55 1.98 -19.20 8.57
CA LEU A 55 0.83 -18.37 8.17
C LEU A 55 -0.43 -19.22 7.95
N ARG A 56 -0.26 -20.51 7.61
CA ARG A 56 -1.37 -21.44 7.31
C ARG A 56 -2.09 -21.95 8.55
N THR A 57 -1.43 -22.01 9.69
CA THR A 57 -1.96 -22.60 10.91
C THR A 57 -2.76 -21.64 11.77
N ASP A 58 -2.44 -20.37 11.70
CA ASP A 58 -3.13 -19.30 12.43
C ASP A 58 -4.26 -18.70 11.59
N LYS A 59 -5.50 -18.81 12.05
CA LYS A 59 -6.69 -18.27 11.40
C LYS A 59 -6.98 -16.80 11.72
N ASN A 60 -6.24 -16.23 12.67
CA ASN A 60 -6.40 -14.84 13.05
C ASN A 60 -5.88 -13.89 11.94
N HIS A 61 -6.33 -12.66 11.98
CA HIS A 61 -5.92 -11.67 10.99
C HIS A 61 -4.47 -11.23 11.21
N LYS A 62 -3.67 -11.29 10.15
CA LYS A 62 -2.24 -10.96 10.15
C LYS A 62 -1.96 -9.80 9.20
N LEU A 63 -0.96 -9.00 9.51
CA LEU A 63 -0.45 -7.95 8.63
C LEU A 63 1.01 -8.24 8.28
N ILE A 64 1.30 -8.29 6.99
CA ILE A 64 2.67 -8.38 6.47
C ILE A 64 3.00 -7.06 5.78
N ILE A 65 4.10 -6.45 6.17
CA ILE A 65 4.63 -5.23 5.54
C ILE A 65 5.97 -5.59 4.92
N VAL A 66 6.10 -5.39 3.62
CA VAL A 66 7.36 -5.59 2.91
C VAL A 66 7.85 -4.23 2.44
N ASP A 67 8.98 -3.80 2.99
CA ASP A 67 9.54 -2.47 2.80
C ASP A 67 10.82 -2.53 1.97
N ASP A 68 10.86 -1.68 0.94
CA ASP A 68 12.01 -1.48 0.02
C ASP A 68 12.59 -2.76 -0.62
N GLN A 69 11.73 -3.75 -0.87
CA GLN A 69 12.11 -5.02 -1.52
C GLN A 69 11.27 -5.32 -2.77
N PHE A 70 10.76 -4.28 -3.43
CA PHE A 70 9.82 -4.43 -4.52
C PHE A 70 10.33 -5.32 -5.66
N ASP A 71 11.58 -5.14 -6.09
CA ASP A 71 12.16 -5.92 -7.18
C ASP A 71 12.29 -7.40 -6.81
N SER A 72 12.72 -7.70 -5.59
CA SER A 72 12.78 -9.08 -5.07
C SER A 72 11.39 -9.71 -4.95
N CYS A 73 10.41 -8.94 -4.49
CA CYS A 73 9.01 -9.37 -4.41
C CYS A 73 8.45 -9.76 -5.76
N THR A 74 8.72 -8.95 -6.78
CA THR A 74 8.15 -9.15 -8.13
C THR A 74 8.78 -10.32 -8.89
N GLN A 75 9.86 -10.90 -8.39
CA GLN A 75 10.51 -12.09 -8.89
C GLN A 75 10.23 -13.35 -8.06
N SER A 76 9.74 -13.19 -6.83
CA SER A 76 9.46 -14.29 -5.91
C SER A 76 8.12 -14.94 -6.19
N LYS A 77 8.13 -16.27 -6.44
CA LYS A 77 6.91 -17.06 -6.54
C LYS A 77 6.17 -17.10 -5.21
N GLU A 78 6.87 -17.16 -4.11
CA GLU A 78 6.30 -17.22 -2.77
C GLU A 78 5.49 -15.96 -2.45
N ILE A 79 6.06 -14.78 -2.73
CA ILE A 79 5.34 -13.51 -2.60
C ILE A 79 4.11 -13.47 -3.52
N TYR A 80 4.26 -13.95 -4.74
CA TYR A 80 3.13 -14.08 -5.67
C TYR A 80 2.01 -14.93 -5.06
N ASP A 81 2.34 -16.10 -4.51
CA ASP A 81 1.36 -17.00 -3.90
C ASP A 81 0.71 -16.36 -2.65
N ILE A 82 1.46 -15.61 -1.84
CA ILE A 82 0.91 -14.85 -0.72
C ILE A 82 -0.14 -13.84 -1.20
N PHE A 83 0.16 -13.07 -2.25
CA PHE A 83 -0.74 -12.03 -2.76
C PHE A 83 -1.98 -12.59 -3.47
N THR A 84 -1.87 -13.75 -4.13
CA THR A 84 -2.94 -14.28 -4.99
C THR A 84 -3.77 -15.36 -4.33
N ILE A 85 -3.19 -16.10 -3.40
CA ILE A 85 -3.81 -17.28 -2.77
C ILE A 85 -3.99 -17.04 -1.27
N HIS A 86 -2.88 -16.87 -0.55
CA HIS A 86 -2.90 -16.87 0.91
C HIS A 86 -3.60 -15.66 1.52
N SER A 87 -3.51 -14.49 0.87
CA SER A 87 -4.20 -13.28 1.34
C SER A 87 -5.71 -13.46 1.43
N HIS A 88 -6.30 -14.22 0.51
CA HIS A 88 -7.75 -14.46 0.47
C HIS A 88 -8.20 -15.59 1.40
N HIS A 89 -7.38 -16.61 1.60
CA HIS A 89 -7.76 -17.82 2.33
C HIS A 89 -7.30 -17.84 3.79
N GLU A 90 -6.29 -17.05 4.14
CA GLU A 90 -5.62 -17.15 5.43
C GLU A 90 -5.68 -15.86 6.26
N ASN A 91 -6.61 -14.95 5.94
CA ASN A 91 -6.80 -13.67 6.63
C ASN A 91 -5.50 -12.85 6.75
N ILE A 92 -4.80 -12.68 5.62
CA ILE A 92 -3.55 -11.92 5.55
C ILE A 92 -3.80 -10.60 4.80
N SER A 93 -3.51 -9.49 5.45
CA SER A 93 -3.37 -8.18 4.80
C SER A 93 -1.91 -7.93 4.47
N ILE A 94 -1.64 -7.39 3.28
CA ILE A 94 -0.26 -7.16 2.82
C ILE A 94 -0.11 -5.70 2.41
N ILE A 95 0.97 -5.08 2.88
CA ILE A 95 1.42 -3.76 2.45
C ILE A 95 2.77 -3.95 1.77
N LEU A 96 2.87 -3.55 0.52
CA LEU A 96 4.12 -3.53 -0.22
C LEU A 96 4.54 -2.08 -0.45
N ILE A 97 5.70 -1.71 0.07
CA ILE A 97 6.29 -0.38 -0.07
C ILE A 97 7.45 -0.48 -1.06
N GLY A 98 7.47 0.41 -2.04
CA GLY A 98 8.51 0.44 -3.05
C GLY A 98 8.54 1.75 -3.82
N HIS A 99 9.66 2.02 -4.46
CA HIS A 99 9.89 3.24 -5.23
C HIS A 99 9.37 3.16 -6.66
N ASN A 100 9.19 1.95 -7.21
CA ASN A 100 8.78 1.79 -8.60
C ASN A 100 7.77 0.63 -8.75
N PHE A 101 6.58 0.93 -9.26
CA PHE A 101 5.53 -0.06 -9.50
C PHE A 101 5.55 -0.65 -10.93
N PHE A 102 6.41 -0.15 -11.80
CA PHE A 102 6.53 -0.61 -13.19
C PHE A 102 7.82 -1.40 -13.37
N THR A 103 7.81 -2.67 -13.02
CA THR A 103 8.91 -3.57 -13.34
C THR A 103 8.52 -4.52 -14.46
N ARG A 104 9.47 -4.83 -15.35
CA ARG A 104 9.35 -5.92 -16.33
C ARG A 104 9.63 -7.27 -15.68
N SER A 105 9.03 -7.53 -14.54
CA SER A 105 9.27 -8.72 -13.75
C SER A 105 8.18 -9.76 -13.98
N LYS A 106 8.49 -11.00 -13.67
CA LYS A 106 7.62 -12.16 -13.89
C LYS A 106 6.25 -12.00 -13.24
N TYR A 107 6.20 -11.49 -12.01
CA TYR A 107 4.98 -11.40 -11.22
C TYR A 107 4.47 -9.97 -10.98
N GLY A 108 5.24 -8.95 -11.34
CA GLY A 108 4.93 -7.55 -11.02
C GLY A 108 3.56 -7.07 -11.51
N THR A 109 3.18 -7.47 -12.73
CA THR A 109 1.86 -7.13 -13.27
C THR A 109 0.72 -7.73 -12.45
N THR A 110 0.86 -8.98 -12.03
CA THR A 110 -0.15 -9.69 -11.23
C THR A 110 -0.25 -9.11 -9.82
N LEU A 111 0.88 -8.83 -9.16
CA LEU A 111 0.91 -8.17 -7.86
C LEU A 111 0.18 -6.82 -7.91
N SER A 112 0.50 -6.00 -8.92
CA SER A 112 -0.16 -4.71 -9.10
C SER A 112 -1.67 -4.81 -9.37
N ARG A 113 -2.14 -5.87 -10.04
CA ARG A 113 -3.58 -6.10 -10.29
C ARG A 113 -4.33 -6.59 -9.06
N ASN A 114 -3.69 -7.38 -8.21
CA ASN A 114 -4.29 -7.90 -6.98
C ASN A 114 -4.23 -6.91 -5.81
N THR A 115 -3.63 -5.73 -6.01
CA THR A 115 -3.61 -4.69 -4.98
C THR A 115 -4.97 -3.99 -4.95
N THR A 116 -5.64 -3.97 -3.80
CA THR A 116 -6.97 -3.34 -3.61
C THR A 116 -6.89 -1.83 -3.41
N ALA A 117 -5.78 -1.32 -2.88
CA ALA A 117 -5.56 0.11 -2.71
C ALA A 117 -4.12 0.48 -3.07
N LYS A 118 -3.94 1.63 -3.71
CA LYS A 118 -2.62 2.18 -4.05
C LYS A 118 -2.47 3.53 -3.38
N ILE A 119 -1.39 3.68 -2.61
CA ILE A 119 -1.01 4.94 -1.99
C ILE A 119 0.14 5.49 -2.80
N ILE A 120 -0.09 6.63 -3.45
CA ILE A 120 0.85 7.23 -4.39
C ILE A 120 1.33 8.53 -3.78
N PHE A 121 2.63 8.64 -3.51
CA PHE A 121 3.24 9.89 -3.07
C PHE A 121 3.60 10.75 -4.28
N TYR A 122 3.43 12.07 -4.13
CA TYR A 122 3.83 13.00 -5.16
C TYR A 122 5.35 13.11 -5.22
N ASP A 123 5.89 12.76 -6.38
CA ASP A 123 7.27 13.04 -6.72
C ASP A 123 7.31 14.00 -7.93
N LYS A 124 7.92 15.18 -7.70
CA LYS A 124 8.08 16.19 -8.75
C LYS A 124 9.03 15.73 -9.87
N ALA A 125 9.94 14.85 -9.56
CA ALA A 125 10.93 14.32 -10.51
C ALA A 125 10.35 13.18 -11.38
N ASP A 126 9.31 12.46 -10.92
CA ASP A 126 8.78 11.28 -11.64
C ASP A 126 7.37 11.49 -12.20
N GLN A 127 7.22 12.50 -13.02
CA GLN A 127 5.95 12.80 -13.72
C GLN A 127 5.59 11.74 -14.77
N LEU A 128 6.59 11.06 -15.33
CA LEU A 128 6.38 9.98 -16.29
C LEU A 128 5.68 8.78 -15.62
N PHE A 129 6.14 8.39 -14.44
CA PHE A 129 5.50 7.35 -13.64
C PHE A 129 4.03 7.66 -13.39
N LEU A 130 3.74 8.87 -12.94
CA LEU A 130 2.37 9.31 -12.65
C LEU A 130 1.48 9.23 -13.89
N SER A 131 1.98 9.69 -15.04
CA SER A 131 1.27 9.63 -16.31
C SER A 131 0.99 8.18 -16.76
N LEU A 132 1.97 7.29 -16.66
CA LEU A 132 1.80 5.88 -17.02
C LEU A 132 0.80 5.17 -16.10
N LEU A 133 0.88 5.44 -14.80
CA LEU A 133 -0.06 4.88 -13.82
C LEU A 133 -1.48 5.38 -14.06
N SER A 134 -1.64 6.68 -14.33
CA SER A 134 -2.92 7.28 -14.64
C SER A 134 -3.57 6.64 -15.88
N ARG A 135 -2.84 6.50 -16.97
CA ARG A 135 -3.31 5.81 -18.19
C ARG A 135 -3.70 4.36 -17.96
N ARG A 136 -2.99 3.66 -17.07
CA ARG A 136 -3.28 2.26 -16.75
C ARG A 136 -4.53 2.10 -15.90
N LEU A 137 -4.70 2.95 -14.89
CA LEU A 137 -5.82 2.87 -13.96
C LEU A 137 -7.09 3.52 -14.53
N PHE A 138 -6.92 4.60 -15.29
CA PHE A 138 -8.00 5.44 -15.82
C PHE A 138 -7.80 5.71 -17.32
N PRO A 139 -8.00 4.72 -18.19
CA PRO A 139 -7.76 4.88 -19.62
C PRO A 139 -8.56 6.03 -20.26
N SER A 140 -9.79 6.24 -19.79
CA SER A 140 -10.68 7.32 -20.28
C SER A 140 -10.26 8.70 -19.76
N HIS A 141 -9.49 8.78 -18.68
CA HIS A 141 -9.05 10.01 -18.03
C HIS A 141 -7.55 9.98 -17.71
N PRO A 142 -6.68 9.99 -18.72
CA PRO A 142 -5.25 9.69 -18.54
C PRO A 142 -4.47 10.76 -17.76
N LYS A 143 -5.09 11.89 -17.43
CA LYS A 143 -4.48 12.99 -16.64
C LYS A 143 -5.01 13.09 -15.20
N ILE A 144 -5.98 12.26 -14.84
CA ILE A 144 -6.72 12.39 -13.58
C ILE A 144 -5.83 12.44 -12.33
N LEU A 145 -4.78 11.61 -12.25
CA LEU A 145 -3.85 11.63 -11.11
C LEU A 145 -3.03 12.93 -11.05
N SER A 146 -2.59 13.43 -12.20
CA SER A 146 -1.86 14.70 -12.26
C SER A 146 -2.76 15.87 -11.85
N GLU A 147 -3.99 15.89 -12.31
CA GLU A 147 -4.99 16.90 -11.95
C GLU A 147 -5.33 16.83 -10.45
N ALA A 148 -5.49 15.64 -9.91
CA ALA A 148 -5.71 15.43 -8.47
C ALA A 148 -4.54 15.95 -7.63
N PHE A 149 -3.30 15.71 -8.04
CA PHE A 149 -2.14 16.25 -7.35
C PHE A 149 -2.03 17.76 -7.48
N SER A 150 -2.31 18.33 -8.66
CA SER A 150 -2.37 19.79 -8.81
C SER A 150 -3.38 20.41 -7.87
N PHE A 151 -4.59 19.84 -7.80
CA PHE A 151 -5.62 20.27 -6.86
C PHE A 151 -5.13 20.23 -5.40
N LEU A 152 -4.46 19.16 -4.98
CA LEU A 152 -3.92 19.06 -3.61
C LEU A 152 -2.83 20.10 -3.34
N ILE A 153 -1.97 20.36 -4.31
CA ILE A 153 -0.89 21.33 -4.17
C ILE A 153 -1.44 22.75 -4.04
N GLU A 154 -2.46 23.09 -4.80
CA GLU A 154 -3.06 24.42 -4.82
C GLU A 154 -3.92 24.69 -3.57
N ASN A 155 -4.71 23.70 -3.14
CA ASN A 155 -5.69 23.92 -2.09
C ASN A 155 -5.22 23.53 -0.69
N PHE A 156 -4.17 22.72 -0.58
CA PHE A 156 -3.63 22.24 0.70
C PHE A 156 -2.10 22.38 0.76
N PRO A 157 -1.55 23.60 0.61
CA PRO A 157 -0.10 23.81 0.54
C PRO A 157 0.66 23.37 1.80
N GLU A 158 0.01 23.36 2.96
CA GLU A 158 0.62 23.06 4.27
C GLU A 158 0.84 21.55 4.50
N ASN A 159 0.26 20.67 3.71
CA ASN A 159 0.46 19.24 3.85
C ASN A 159 1.84 18.83 3.33
N TYR A 160 2.72 18.42 4.25
CA TYR A 160 4.10 18.00 3.95
C TYR A 160 4.15 16.80 3.01
N ALA A 161 3.31 15.81 3.22
CA ALA A 161 3.28 14.61 2.40
C ALA A 161 2.02 14.63 1.52
N LYS A 162 2.19 15.04 0.27
CA LYS A 162 1.11 14.96 -0.70
C LYS A 162 1.04 13.55 -1.25
N TYR A 163 -0.05 12.88 -0.99
CA TYR A 163 -0.31 11.54 -1.49
C TYR A 163 -1.77 11.37 -1.89
N LEU A 164 -1.99 10.45 -2.81
CA LEU A 164 -3.32 10.00 -3.22
C LEU A 164 -3.51 8.55 -2.79
N VAL A 165 -4.70 8.22 -2.35
CA VAL A 165 -5.16 6.85 -2.20
C VAL A 165 -6.11 6.54 -3.33
N VAL A 166 -5.78 5.54 -4.12
CA VAL A 166 -6.62 5.03 -5.21
C VAL A 166 -7.15 3.68 -4.80
N ASP A 167 -8.45 3.60 -4.57
CA ASP A 167 -9.14 2.35 -4.29
C ASP A 167 -9.42 1.63 -5.60
N THR A 168 -8.89 0.42 -5.73
CA THR A 168 -9.08 -0.46 -6.88
C THR A 168 -9.81 -1.74 -6.50
N SER A 169 -10.45 -1.79 -5.33
CA SER A 169 -11.17 -2.96 -4.87
C SER A 169 -12.42 -3.23 -5.73
N PRO A 170 -12.68 -4.49 -6.09
CA PRO A 170 -13.86 -4.85 -6.88
C PRO A 170 -15.17 -4.73 -6.10
N SER A 171 -15.10 -4.60 -4.77
CA SER A 171 -16.25 -4.59 -3.87
C SER A 171 -16.75 -3.19 -3.50
N SER A 172 -16.23 -2.13 -4.12
CA SER A 172 -16.75 -0.79 -3.86
C SER A 172 -18.17 -0.70 -4.43
N TYR A 173 -19.17 -0.66 -3.54
CA TYR A 173 -20.59 -0.46 -3.88
C TYR A 173 -20.91 0.94 -4.43
N LEU A 174 -19.92 1.78 -4.59
CA LEU A 174 -20.06 3.10 -5.17
C LEU A 174 -20.16 2.98 -6.70
N PRO A 175 -21.04 3.75 -7.35
CA PRO A 175 -21.22 3.74 -8.81
C PRO A 175 -19.94 4.07 -9.59
N GLN A 176 -18.94 4.56 -8.91
CA GLN A 176 -17.61 4.83 -9.44
C GLN A 176 -16.66 3.77 -8.88
N SER A 177 -16.25 2.84 -9.74
CA SER A 177 -15.33 1.74 -9.39
C SER A 177 -13.95 2.19 -8.92
N PHE A 178 -13.64 3.49 -8.96
CA PHE A 178 -12.37 4.07 -8.53
C PHE A 178 -12.62 5.31 -7.70
N MET A 179 -12.33 5.23 -6.41
CA MET A 179 -12.35 6.38 -5.53
C MET A 179 -10.92 6.89 -5.32
N ILE A 180 -10.69 8.14 -5.72
CA ILE A 180 -9.45 8.85 -5.41
C ILE A 180 -9.71 9.72 -4.20
N ARG A 181 -8.85 9.62 -3.19
CA ARG A 181 -8.92 10.43 -1.98
C ARG A 181 -7.53 10.93 -1.57
N SER A 182 -7.49 12.07 -0.90
CA SER A 182 -6.23 12.69 -0.48
C SER A 182 -5.70 12.17 0.85
N ASN A 183 -6.53 11.53 1.68
CA ASN A 183 -6.16 11.12 3.02
C ASN A 183 -6.51 9.66 3.28
N ILE A 184 -5.59 8.93 3.92
CA ILE A 184 -5.85 7.62 4.51
C ILE A 184 -6.58 7.81 5.84
N PHE A 185 -6.13 8.80 6.61
CA PHE A 185 -6.64 9.09 7.94
C PHE A 185 -7.69 10.19 7.85
N PRO A 186 -8.73 10.11 8.68
CA PRO A 186 -9.65 11.21 8.82
C PRO A 186 -8.88 12.46 9.27
N GLU A 187 -9.24 13.61 8.73
CA GLU A 187 -8.76 14.90 9.23
C GLU A 187 -9.20 15.10 10.70
N LYS A 188 -8.81 16.20 11.32
CA LYS A 188 -9.16 16.51 12.72
C LYS A 188 -10.67 16.48 13.00
N ASP A 189 -11.48 16.67 11.96
CA ASP A 189 -12.93 16.58 11.99
C ASP A 189 -13.48 15.15 11.81
N GLY A 190 -12.61 14.15 11.65
CA GLY A 190 -12.99 12.76 11.44
C GLY A 190 -13.48 12.44 10.03
N VAL A 191 -13.40 13.36 9.08
CA VAL A 191 -13.91 13.19 7.72
C VAL A 191 -12.79 12.87 6.74
N VAL A 192 -12.94 11.77 6.02
CA VAL A 192 -12.13 11.46 4.83
C VAL A 192 -12.79 12.12 3.63
N ARG A 193 -12.09 13.01 2.96
CA ARG A 193 -12.62 13.73 1.80
C ARG A 193 -12.25 13.02 0.51
N PRO A 194 -13.21 12.39 -0.18
CA PRO A 194 -12.97 11.84 -1.50
C PRO A 194 -12.77 12.99 -2.51
N ILE A 195 -11.87 12.76 -3.47
CA ILE A 195 -11.76 13.62 -4.65
C ILE A 195 -12.60 12.95 -5.73
N PHE A 196 -13.72 13.54 -6.04
CA PHE A 196 -14.59 13.06 -7.10
C PHE A 196 -14.28 13.81 -8.39
N PHE A 197 -14.04 13.06 -9.44
CA PHE A 197 -14.05 13.60 -10.79
C PHE A 197 -15.39 13.21 -11.44
N PRO A 198 -16.16 14.16 -11.93
CA PRO A 198 -17.39 13.82 -12.62
C PRO A 198 -17.08 12.95 -13.84
N PRO A 199 -17.90 11.94 -14.13
CA PRO A 199 -17.82 11.25 -15.41
C PRO A 199 -18.13 12.27 -16.52
N ASN A 200 -17.30 12.28 -17.55
CA ASN A 200 -17.61 13.02 -18.78
C ASN A 200 -18.76 12.36 -19.51
#